data_1bb65acd0bfad1ff5a69c0983058e17d
#
_entry.id   1bb65acd0bfad1ff5a69c0983058e17d
#
_cell.length_a   1.000
_cell.length_b   1.000
_cell.length_c   1.000
_cell.angle_alpha   90.00
_cell.angle_beta   90.00
_cell.angle_gamma   90.00
#
_symmetry.space_group_name_H-M   'P 1'
#
loop_
_entity.id
_entity.type
_entity.pdbx_description
1 polymer ?
#
loop_
_entity_poly.entity_id
_entity_poly.type
_entity_poly.pdbx_seq_one_letter_code
_entity_poly.pdbx_strand_id
1 'polypeptide(L)' 'MNLFVKALHDHYVAEISEAVATLNVYLNSSVGVGEHPDILAEIKKYVDILDGADSKLATLNKYITNNSSVESQEVST' A
#
# COMPACT_ATOMS: atom_id res chain seq x y z
N MET A 1 -6.78 18.56 5.91
CA MET A 1 -6.13 17.38 6.43
C MET A 1 -4.91 17.78 7.22
N ASN A 2 -4.76 17.15 8.36
CA ASN A 2 -3.60 17.42 9.20
C ASN A 2 -2.33 17.00 8.47
N LEU A 3 -1.25 17.69 8.69
CA LEU A 3 -0.01 17.39 8.00
C LEU A 3 0.57 16.03 8.33
N PHE A 4 0.35 15.54 9.54
CA PHE A 4 0.81 14.20 9.87
C PHE A 4 -0.04 13.15 9.15
N VAL A 5 -1.34 13.40 9.03
CA VAL A 5 -2.23 12.50 8.34
C VAL A 5 -1.88 12.48 6.85
N LYS A 6 -1.56 13.66 6.31
CA LYS A 6 -1.17 13.72 4.91
C LYS A 6 0.12 12.96 4.68
N ALA A 7 1.07 13.09 5.58
CA ALA A 7 2.35 12.41 5.44
C ALA A 7 2.16 10.89 5.49
N LEU A 8 1.28 10.40 6.36
CA LEU A 8 1.00 8.98 6.45
C LEU A 8 0.32 8.50 5.16
N HIS A 9 -0.65 9.25 4.69
CA HIS A 9 -1.37 8.90 3.48
C HIS A 9 -0.37 8.80 2.32
N ASP A 10 0.45 9.80 2.15
CA ASP A 10 1.41 9.84 1.05
C ASP A 10 2.42 8.71 1.16
N HIS A 11 2.82 8.37 2.37
CA HIS A 11 3.76 7.30 2.61
C HIS A 11 3.16 5.96 2.17
N TYR A 12 1.93 5.68 2.56
CA TYR A 12 1.31 4.41 2.21
C TYR A 12 1.00 4.33 0.71
N VAL A 13 0.61 5.44 0.11
CA VAL A 13 0.39 5.47 -1.33
C VAL A 13 1.70 5.18 -2.07
N ALA A 14 2.79 5.74 -1.58
CA ALA A 14 4.09 5.51 -2.20
C ALA A 14 4.53 4.06 -2.03
N GLU A 15 4.27 3.47 -0.86
CA GLU A 15 4.61 2.07 -0.64
C GLU A 15 3.83 1.16 -1.57
N ILE A 16 2.56 1.46 -1.77
CA ILE A 16 1.72 0.69 -2.68
C ILE A 16 2.28 0.79 -4.10
N SER A 17 2.60 1.98 -4.53
CA SER A 17 3.12 2.19 -5.88
C SER A 17 4.43 1.45 -6.09
N GLU A 18 5.30 1.52 -5.11
CA GLU A 18 6.58 0.86 -5.21
C GLU A 18 6.41 -0.65 -5.24
N ALA A 19 5.56 -1.19 -4.40
CA ALA A 19 5.34 -2.63 -4.33
C ALA A 19 4.70 -3.14 -5.63
N VAL A 20 3.74 -2.40 -6.18
CA VAL A 20 3.08 -2.80 -7.41
C VAL A 20 4.09 -2.79 -8.57
N ALA A 21 4.90 -1.74 -8.63
CA ALA A 21 5.89 -1.64 -9.70
C ALA A 21 6.91 -2.78 -9.62
N THR A 22 7.36 -3.08 -8.41
CA THR A 22 8.34 -4.12 -8.20
C THR A 22 7.74 -5.50 -8.52
N LEU A 23 6.52 -5.73 -8.06
CA LEU A 23 5.85 -6.99 -8.34
C LEU A 23 5.64 -7.18 -9.85
N ASN A 24 5.30 -6.10 -10.54
CA ASN A 24 5.10 -6.19 -11.98
C ASN A 24 6.38 -6.62 -12.70
N VAL A 25 7.51 -6.14 -12.23
CA VAL A 25 8.78 -6.54 -12.83
C VAL A 25 9.02 -8.03 -12.60
N TYR A 26 8.84 -8.50 -11.37
CA TYR A 26 9.08 -9.90 -11.09
C TYR A 26 8.07 -10.81 -11.78
N LEU A 27 6.81 -10.42 -11.79
CA LEU A 27 5.78 -11.29 -12.34
C LEU A 27 5.75 -11.32 -13.87
N ASN A 28 6.23 -10.25 -14.48
CA ASN A 28 6.22 -10.19 -15.92
C ASN A 28 7.52 -10.61 -16.56
N SER A 29 8.56 -10.82 -15.80
CA SER A 29 9.81 -11.23 -16.33
C SER A 29 9.94 -12.72 -16.15
N SER A 30 10.08 -13.46 -17.20
CA SER A 30 10.25 -14.86 -17.05
C SER A 30 11.72 -15.22 -16.94
N VAL A 31 12.58 -14.26 -17.20
CA VAL A 31 13.99 -14.51 -17.18
C VAL A 31 14.43 -14.59 -15.74
N GLY A 32 15.06 -15.58 -15.37
CA GLY A 32 15.60 -15.67 -14.04
C GLY A 32 14.70 -16.31 -13.02
N VAL A 33 13.41 -16.45 -13.31
CA VAL A 33 12.52 -17.04 -12.34
C VAL A 33 13.00 -18.44 -12.00
N GLY A 34 13.41 -19.19 -12.97
CA GLY A 34 13.87 -20.52 -12.72
C GLY A 34 15.30 -20.58 -12.23
N GLU A 35 16.05 -19.50 -12.44
CA GLU A 35 17.43 -19.46 -12.04
C GLU A 35 17.64 -18.85 -10.68
N HIS A 36 16.67 -18.18 -10.18
CA HIS A 36 16.80 -17.45 -8.92
C HIS A 36 15.72 -17.92 -7.95
N PRO A 37 15.98 -18.93 -7.19
CA PRO A 37 14.97 -19.42 -6.25
C PRO A 37 14.53 -18.36 -5.28
N ASP A 38 15.35 -17.32 -5.08
CA ASP A 38 15.00 -16.30 -4.15
C ASP A 38 13.94 -15.37 -4.71
N ILE A 39 13.62 -15.46 -5.99
CA ILE A 39 12.64 -14.56 -6.57
C ILE A 39 11.28 -14.77 -5.92
N LEU A 40 10.96 -15.98 -5.53
CA LEU A 40 9.70 -16.23 -4.86
C LEU A 40 9.69 -15.57 -3.49
N ALA A 41 10.80 -15.57 -2.80
CA ALA A 41 10.90 -14.90 -1.51
C ALA A 41 10.72 -13.39 -1.68
N GLU A 42 11.26 -12.83 -2.77
CA GLU A 42 11.11 -11.40 -3.02
C GLU A 42 9.65 -11.07 -3.37
N ILE A 43 9.00 -11.92 -4.14
CA ILE A 43 7.60 -11.72 -4.47
C ILE A 43 6.77 -11.75 -3.18
N LYS A 44 7.02 -12.71 -2.29
CA LYS A 44 6.29 -12.80 -1.06
C LYS A 44 6.51 -11.55 -0.21
N LYS A 45 7.73 -11.04 -0.20
CA LYS A 45 8.06 -9.87 0.58
C LYS A 45 7.24 -8.67 0.09
N TYR A 46 7.17 -8.48 -1.23
CA TYR A 46 6.46 -7.31 -1.76
C TYR A 46 4.95 -7.47 -1.69
N VAL A 47 4.45 -8.71 -1.69
CA VAL A 47 3.02 -8.93 -1.45
C VAL A 47 2.69 -8.54 0.00
N ASP A 48 3.58 -8.87 0.95
CA ASP A 48 3.35 -8.48 2.33
C ASP A 48 3.39 -6.97 2.49
N ILE A 49 4.31 -6.30 1.83
CA ILE A 49 4.41 -4.84 1.90
C ILE A 49 3.16 -4.23 1.30
N LEU A 50 2.71 -4.73 0.16
CA LEU A 50 1.54 -4.20 -0.51
C LEU A 50 0.30 -4.39 0.36
N ASP A 51 0.13 -5.56 0.91
CA ASP A 51 -1.02 -5.86 1.75
C ASP A 51 -1.00 -4.98 2.99
N GLY A 52 0.15 -4.81 3.59
CA GLY A 52 0.26 -3.98 4.79
C GLY A 52 -0.04 -2.52 4.50
N ALA A 53 0.50 -1.99 3.42
CA ALA A 53 0.29 -0.59 3.07
C ALA A 53 -1.17 -0.35 2.67
N ASP A 54 -1.74 -1.26 1.91
CA ASP A 54 -3.12 -1.15 1.48
C ASP A 54 -4.06 -1.18 2.69
N SER A 55 -3.82 -2.08 3.61
CA SER A 55 -4.63 -2.20 4.81
C SER A 55 -4.49 -0.96 5.69
N LYS A 56 -3.27 -0.44 5.83
CA LYS A 56 -3.05 0.73 6.66
C LYS A 56 -3.67 1.97 6.04
N LEU A 57 -3.63 2.07 4.72
CA LEU A 57 -4.24 3.21 4.04
C LEU A 57 -5.76 3.13 4.22
N ALA A 58 -6.34 1.94 4.11
CA ALA A 58 -7.77 1.78 4.32
C ALA A 58 -8.15 2.17 5.74
N THR A 59 -7.34 1.78 6.72
CA THR A 59 -7.58 2.11 8.11
C THR A 59 -7.49 3.62 8.31
N LEU A 60 -6.48 4.24 7.73
CA LEU A 60 -6.29 5.67 7.85
C LEU A 60 -7.51 6.39 7.26
N ASN A 61 -7.95 5.97 6.10
CA ASN A 61 -9.09 6.61 5.47
C ASN A 61 -10.37 6.37 6.25
N LYS A 62 -10.53 5.18 6.80
CA LYS A 62 -11.76 4.87 7.48
C LYS A 62 -11.88 5.55 8.83
N TYR A 63 -10.82 5.59 9.60
CA TYR A 63 -10.92 6.07 10.96
C TYR A 63 -10.31 7.44 11.21
N ILE A 64 -9.41 7.86 10.37
CA ILE A 64 -8.72 9.11 10.63
C ILE A 64 -9.05 10.19 9.61
N THR A 65 -8.83 9.90 8.34
CA THR A 65 -9.10 10.91 7.32
C THR A 65 -10.59 11.21 7.25
N ASN A 66 -11.40 10.15 7.26
CA ASN A 66 -12.82 10.38 7.19
C ASN A 66 -13.32 11.10 8.41
N ASN A 67 -12.79 10.79 9.57
CA ASN A 67 -13.25 11.45 10.75
C ASN A 67 -12.88 12.90 10.69
N SER A 68 -11.74 13.21 10.12
CA SER A 68 -11.39 14.58 10.09
C SER A 68 -12.27 15.32 9.14
N SER A 69 -12.76 14.71 8.14
CA SER A 69 -13.52 15.50 7.22
C SER A 69 -14.91 15.37 7.63
N VAL A 70 -15.18 14.64 8.53
CA VAL A 70 -16.40 14.32 8.65
C VAL A 70 -17.15 14.68 9.61
N GLU A 71 -16.64 15.30 10.35
CA GLU A 71 -17.52 15.71 11.22
C GLU A 71 -18.68 16.02 10.46
N SER A 72 -18.45 16.33 9.27
CA SER A 72 -19.55 16.70 8.51
C SER A 72 -20.24 15.54 8.00
N GLN A 73 -19.63 14.52 7.87
CA GLN A 73 -20.32 13.58 7.25
C GLN A 73 -20.83 12.53 8.01
N GLU A 74 -20.37 12.35 9.08
CA GLU A 74 -20.88 11.36 9.82
C GLU A 74 -22.27 11.46 9.89
N VAL A 75 -22.66 12.55 9.67
CA VAL A 75 -24.01 12.76 9.77
C VAL A 75 -24.69 12.03 8.76
N SER A 76 -24.18 11.85 7.69
CA SER A 76 -24.88 11.26 6.62
C SER A 76 -24.79 9.80 6.73
N THR A 77 -24.19 9.28 7.65
CA THR A 77 -24.14 7.86 7.69
C THR A 77 -25.14 7.28 8.63
#